data_ee008b98ea028db5757d19e15af424fd
#
_entry.id   ee008b98ea028db5757d19e15af424fd
#
_cell.length_a   1.000
_cell.length_b   1.000
_cell.length_c   1.000
_cell.angle_alpha   90.00
_cell.angle_beta   90.00
_cell.angle_gamma   90.00
#
_symmetry.space_group_name_H-M   'P 1'
#
loop_
_entity.id
_entity.type
_entity.pdbx_description
1 polymer ?
#
loop_
_entity_poly.entity_id
_entity_poly.type
_entity_poly.pdbx_seq_one_letter_code
_entity_poly.pdbx_strand_id
1 'polypeptide(L)'
;MSIIQYSGTHSVRPSRVRLKTAAIAFVFSMLTPLAAHADCEVFDPLIHEEAAFKFDPGGMRSALYRAGVSIGGAYVAEPFYNWGGFDEGGEYQGVLEIYVNADMHKLGLWKGLCFHTNGYQIHGNSITAANIGSLMPVTSLEAVDATRLFEIWFEQTIVKDKLKVRVGQLAADEQFILSEGGGFFLNGTWGWPSITAADMPNGGPAYPLATPGVSVSINPNEKWGFLVAVYNGDPAPQCNKAGGDPQRCNPHGLDFELDDPPLLMAEGGYTYNPDGRRGIIKVGGWNHFGDFEHQRFDSGGALIAVTGETGRPLDNNWGLYGIIDQLIWRVPGSEDPKGIGVFARFIGAPKDRNLIDFYFDGGITFSGMIPGRPNDGFAIGFAYTGISDHVGAFDVDFGEPVGRNYESLIEICYTFEVKQGFVIQPDFQYIWQPGGNVAGVDDAIVVGARSAIGF
;
A
#
# COMPACT_ATOMS: atom_id res chain seq x y z
N MET A 1 -12.72 24.74 13.30
CA MET A 1 -13.89 24.17 12.63
C MET A 1 -13.67 22.67 12.66
N SER A 2 -14.54 21.90 13.28
CA SER A 2 -14.27 20.48 13.54
C SER A 2 -14.39 19.67 12.26
N ILE A 3 -13.30 19.05 11.82
CA ILE A 3 -13.33 18.01 10.79
C ILE A 3 -14.11 16.85 11.43
N ILE A 4 -15.25 16.51 10.86
CA ILE A 4 -16.07 15.38 11.32
C ILE A 4 -15.32 14.10 10.93
N GLN A 5 -14.56 13.55 11.89
CA GLN A 5 -14.08 12.19 11.81
C GLN A 5 -15.28 11.26 11.98
N TYR A 6 -15.61 10.53 10.92
CA TYR A 6 -16.55 9.43 11.01
C TYR A 6 -15.89 8.26 11.75
N SER A 7 -16.11 8.20 13.06
CA SER A 7 -15.84 6.99 13.83
C SER A 7 -17.11 6.14 13.82
N GLY A 8 -17.19 5.19 12.91
CA GLY A 8 -18.16 4.11 13.00
C GLY A 8 -17.84 3.26 14.23
N THR A 9 -18.61 3.44 15.32
CA THR A 9 -18.43 2.65 16.54
C THR A 9 -19.14 1.31 16.39
N HIS A 10 -18.39 0.28 16.01
CA HIS A 10 -18.90 -1.10 16.00
C HIS A 10 -18.71 -1.77 17.36
N SER A 11 -19.80 -2.20 17.99
CA SER A 11 -19.77 -3.01 19.20
C SER A 11 -20.07 -4.46 18.86
N VAL A 12 -19.05 -5.29 18.74
CA VAL A 12 -19.18 -6.76 18.62
C VAL A 12 -18.57 -7.44 19.83
N ARG A 13 -19.24 -8.45 20.38
CA ARG A 13 -18.74 -9.28 21.51
C ARG A 13 -17.94 -10.48 20.99
N PRO A 14 -16.80 -10.85 21.61
CA PRO A 14 -15.83 -11.77 21.06
C PRO A 14 -16.01 -13.24 21.46
N SER A 15 -15.57 -14.12 20.57
CA SER A 15 -15.14 -15.48 20.86
C SER A 15 -13.65 -15.62 20.57
N ARG A 16 -12.86 -16.18 21.49
CA ARG A 16 -11.39 -16.09 21.50
C ARG A 16 -10.71 -17.27 20.84
N VAL A 17 -9.91 -17.01 19.80
CA VAL A 17 -8.79 -17.89 19.40
C VAL A 17 -7.60 -17.02 18.98
N ARG A 18 -6.39 -17.32 19.46
CA ARG A 18 -5.19 -16.49 19.25
C ARG A 18 -4.18 -17.14 18.35
N LEU A 19 -3.69 -16.44 17.31
CA LEU A 19 -2.43 -16.72 16.61
C LEU A 19 -1.85 -15.49 15.89
N LYS A 20 -0.55 -15.44 15.70
CA LYS A 20 0.31 -14.33 15.31
C LYS A 20 0.91 -14.55 13.92
N THR A 21 1.33 -13.69 13.12
CA THR A 21 2.13 -12.54 12.81
C THR A 21 2.78 -12.48 11.43
N ALA A 22 3.12 -11.39 10.82
CA ALA A 22 4.11 -10.60 10.17
C ALA A 22 4.41 -10.32 8.72
N ALA A 23 4.96 -9.32 8.11
CA ALA A 23 5.55 -9.01 6.94
C ALA A 23 6.21 -8.01 6.13
N ILE A 24 6.59 -7.51 5.04
CA ILE A 24 7.46 -6.45 4.54
C ILE A 24 7.37 -6.08 3.06
N ALA A 25 7.76 -4.89 2.79
CA ALA A 25 8.68 -4.02 2.03
C ALA A 25 8.17 -3.42 0.72
N PHE A 26 8.15 -2.08 0.57
CA PHE A 26 7.68 -1.40 -0.65
C PHE A 26 8.65 -0.40 -1.30
N VAL A 27 9.89 -0.28 -0.90
CA VAL A 27 10.83 0.69 -1.49
C VAL A 27 11.80 0.12 -2.51
N PHE A 28 11.90 -1.21 -2.67
CA PHE A 28 12.94 -1.85 -3.51
C PHE A 28 12.45 -2.81 -4.60
N SER A 29 11.16 -2.90 -4.91
CA SER A 29 10.66 -3.84 -5.94
C SER A 29 10.99 -3.48 -7.40
N MET A 30 11.74 -2.42 -7.65
CA MET A 30 12.06 -1.96 -9.01
C MET A 30 13.29 -2.58 -9.67
N LEU A 31 14.07 -3.43 -8.99
CA LEU A 31 15.35 -3.88 -9.53
C LEU A 31 15.63 -5.36 -9.28
N THR A 32 14.82 -6.28 -9.77
CA THR A 32 15.29 -7.67 -9.84
C THR A 32 14.99 -8.35 -11.17
N PRO A 33 16.03 -8.64 -12.00
CA PRO A 33 15.92 -9.69 -12.99
C PRO A 33 15.92 -11.05 -12.26
N LEU A 34 15.00 -11.94 -12.67
CA LEU A 34 14.92 -13.31 -12.17
C LEU A 34 16.27 -14.06 -12.34
N ALA A 35 17.01 -14.18 -11.27
CA ALA A 35 18.08 -15.16 -11.14
C ALA A 35 17.60 -16.32 -10.27
N ALA A 36 17.29 -17.44 -10.90
CA ALA A 36 16.82 -18.66 -10.25
C ALA A 36 17.94 -19.31 -9.43
N HIS A 37 18.06 -18.98 -8.12
CA HIS A 37 18.95 -19.75 -7.21
C HIS A 37 18.69 -19.58 -5.71
N ALA A 38 17.59 -19.04 -5.24
CA ALA A 38 17.41 -18.94 -3.80
C ALA A 38 16.36 -19.94 -3.29
N ASP A 39 16.72 -20.75 -2.33
CA ASP A 39 15.77 -21.48 -1.50
C ASP A 39 14.91 -20.49 -0.66
N CYS A 40 15.36 -19.24 -0.55
CA CYS A 40 14.69 -18.13 0.10
C CYS A 40 14.85 -16.84 -0.74
N GLU A 41 13.80 -16.40 -1.43
CA GLU A 41 13.83 -15.21 -2.30
C GLU A 41 14.08 -13.89 -1.54
N VAL A 42 13.67 -13.83 -0.28
CA VAL A 42 13.91 -12.67 0.60
C VAL A 42 15.41 -12.50 0.92
N PHE A 43 16.21 -13.50 0.62
CA PHE A 43 17.65 -13.53 0.84
C PHE A 43 18.42 -13.25 -0.45
N ASP A 44 18.16 -12.07 -1.07
CA ASP A 44 18.82 -11.68 -2.31
C ASP A 44 20.26 -11.19 -2.05
N PRO A 45 21.28 -11.80 -2.72
CA PRO A 45 22.64 -11.30 -2.67
C PRO A 45 22.78 -9.85 -3.19
N LEU A 46 21.93 -9.45 -4.12
CA LEU A 46 21.96 -8.12 -4.74
C LEU A 46 21.66 -7.01 -3.73
N ILE A 47 20.77 -7.21 -2.77
CA ILE A 47 20.45 -6.21 -1.73
C ILE A 47 21.72 -5.82 -0.94
N HIS A 48 22.63 -6.78 -0.69
CA HIS A 48 23.89 -6.51 -0.02
C HIS A 48 24.91 -5.77 -0.91
N GLU A 49 24.86 -5.97 -2.24
CA GLU A 49 25.75 -5.34 -3.20
C GLU A 49 25.25 -3.99 -3.71
N GLU A 50 23.94 -3.77 -3.72
CA GLU A 50 23.27 -2.58 -4.26
C GLU A 50 23.13 -1.41 -3.26
N ALA A 51 23.45 -1.60 -1.99
CA ALA A 51 23.40 -0.52 -1.01
C ALA A 51 24.33 0.65 -1.37
N ALA A 52 23.79 1.90 -1.28
CA ALA A 52 24.56 3.13 -1.53
C ALA A 52 25.74 3.29 -0.59
N PHE A 53 25.59 2.80 0.63
CA PHE A 53 26.60 2.79 1.67
C PHE A 53 26.84 1.36 2.14
N LYS A 54 27.93 0.77 1.67
CA LYS A 54 28.38 -0.57 2.09
C LYS A 54 28.97 -0.51 3.51
N PHE A 55 28.09 -0.34 4.50
CA PHE A 55 28.50 -0.31 5.91
C PHE A 55 28.69 -1.75 6.41
N ASP A 56 29.94 -2.19 6.49
CA ASP A 56 30.32 -3.53 6.96
C ASP A 56 31.45 -3.44 8.03
N PRO A 57 31.12 -3.01 9.25
CA PRO A 57 32.13 -2.80 10.30
C PRO A 57 32.83 -4.13 10.66
N GLY A 58 34.13 -4.18 10.38
CA GLY A 58 34.93 -5.38 10.66
C GLY A 58 34.52 -6.64 9.87
N GLY A 59 33.78 -6.53 8.78
CA GLY A 59 33.30 -7.67 8.01
C GLY A 59 32.13 -8.42 8.64
N MET A 60 31.50 -7.85 9.66
CA MET A 60 30.41 -8.49 10.42
C MET A 60 29.17 -8.73 9.56
N ARG A 61 28.73 -7.73 8.78
CA ARG A 61 27.58 -7.85 7.88
C ARG A 61 27.79 -8.95 6.83
N SER A 62 28.97 -8.97 6.22
CA SER A 62 29.36 -10.02 5.28
C SER A 62 29.45 -11.40 5.92
N ALA A 63 29.86 -11.49 7.19
CA ALA A 63 29.90 -12.75 7.92
C ALA A 63 28.49 -13.27 8.22
N LEU A 64 27.57 -12.42 8.66
CA LEU A 64 26.16 -12.74 8.88
C LEU A 64 25.49 -13.20 7.58
N TYR A 65 25.73 -12.48 6.47
CA TYR A 65 25.20 -12.84 5.16
C TYR A 65 25.64 -14.26 4.74
N ARG A 66 26.92 -14.59 4.90
CA ARG A 66 27.44 -15.96 4.64
C ARG A 66 26.80 -17.01 5.56
N ALA A 67 26.47 -16.64 6.79
CA ALA A 67 25.78 -17.50 7.73
C ALA A 67 24.27 -17.68 7.45
N GLY A 68 23.70 -16.88 6.55
CA GLY A 68 22.29 -16.95 6.20
C GLY A 68 21.43 -15.85 6.84
N VAL A 69 22.04 -14.74 7.31
CA VAL A 69 21.29 -13.59 7.85
C VAL A 69 21.68 -12.33 7.08
N SER A 70 20.71 -11.65 6.48
CA SER A 70 20.87 -10.35 5.84
C SER A 70 20.25 -9.27 6.71
N ILE A 71 20.97 -8.18 6.93
CA ILE A 71 20.49 -6.99 7.62
C ILE A 71 20.70 -5.81 6.68
N GLY A 72 19.65 -5.02 6.48
CA GLY A 72 19.70 -3.82 5.66
C GLY A 72 18.70 -2.78 6.14
N GLY A 73 18.67 -1.67 5.45
CA GLY A 73 17.74 -0.60 5.73
C GLY A 73 17.76 0.46 4.65
N ALA A 74 16.82 1.36 4.74
CA ALA A 74 16.74 2.53 3.89
C ALA A 74 16.28 3.74 4.70
N TYR A 75 16.77 4.91 4.34
CA TYR A 75 16.23 6.16 4.82
C TYR A 75 15.60 6.93 3.68
N VAL A 76 14.34 7.31 3.86
CA VAL A 76 13.60 8.11 2.89
C VAL A 76 13.23 9.44 3.52
N ALA A 77 13.42 10.53 2.78
CA ALA A 77 13.16 11.89 3.17
C ALA A 77 12.33 12.61 2.10
N GLU A 78 11.25 13.26 2.51
CA GLU A 78 10.27 13.87 1.60
C GLU A 78 9.82 15.24 2.09
N PRO A 79 10.47 16.33 1.66
CA PRO A 79 9.94 17.67 1.76
C PRO A 79 8.90 17.92 0.66
N PHE A 80 7.70 18.38 1.03
CA PHE A 80 6.65 18.85 0.12
C PHE A 80 6.17 20.22 0.51
N TYR A 81 5.62 20.94 -0.45
CA TYR A 81 4.93 22.22 -0.28
C TYR A 81 3.65 22.22 -1.11
N ASN A 82 2.55 22.76 -0.56
CA ASN A 82 1.29 22.90 -1.28
C ASN A 82 0.81 24.35 -1.34
N TRP A 83 0.09 24.65 -2.42
CA TRP A 83 -0.81 25.79 -2.57
C TRP A 83 -2.23 25.25 -2.74
N GLY A 84 -3.21 25.92 -2.13
CA GLY A 84 -4.59 25.40 -2.06
C GLY A 84 -4.76 24.33 -0.96
N GLY A 85 -5.87 23.58 -1.02
CA GLY A 85 -6.30 22.75 0.10
C GLY A 85 -7.08 23.60 1.12
N PHE A 86 -7.06 23.22 2.39
CA PHE A 86 -7.63 24.05 3.47
C PHE A 86 -6.59 24.95 4.16
N ASP A 87 -5.30 24.70 3.94
CA ASP A 87 -4.19 25.55 4.36
C ASP A 87 -3.03 25.43 3.34
N GLU A 88 -2.11 26.39 3.33
CA GLU A 88 -0.94 26.39 2.45
C GLU A 88 0.33 26.29 3.30
N GLY A 89 1.27 25.42 2.87
CA GLY A 89 2.49 25.29 3.62
C GLY A 89 3.41 24.18 3.16
N GLY A 90 4.54 24.07 3.85
CA GLY A 90 5.53 23.02 3.64
C GLY A 90 5.58 22.08 4.81
N GLU A 91 5.60 20.79 4.51
CA GLU A 91 5.78 19.73 5.50
C GLU A 91 6.93 18.79 5.10
N TYR A 92 7.41 18.06 6.06
CA TYR A 92 8.48 17.09 5.89
C TYR A 92 8.10 15.78 6.54
N GLN A 93 8.27 14.68 5.79
CA GLN A 93 8.14 13.32 6.29
C GLN A 93 9.45 12.58 6.10
N GLY A 94 9.88 11.83 7.11
CA GLY A 94 11.06 10.97 7.06
C GLY A 94 10.76 9.58 7.62
N VAL A 95 11.28 8.56 6.96
CA VAL A 95 11.14 7.15 7.38
C VAL A 95 12.47 6.45 7.31
N LEU A 96 12.91 5.90 8.45
CA LEU A 96 14.00 4.94 8.53
C LEU A 96 13.40 3.54 8.62
N GLU A 97 13.70 2.71 7.63
CA GLU A 97 13.43 1.28 7.68
C GLU A 97 14.68 0.51 8.09
N ILE A 98 14.50 -0.51 8.92
CA ILE A 98 15.50 -1.55 9.19
C ILE A 98 14.83 -2.91 9.04
N TYR A 99 15.47 -3.81 8.30
CA TYR A 99 14.97 -5.17 8.10
C TYR A 99 16.02 -6.25 8.37
N VAL A 100 15.53 -7.42 8.72
CA VAL A 100 16.33 -8.65 8.89
C VAL A 100 15.67 -9.76 8.09
N ASN A 101 16.44 -10.39 7.20
CA ASN A 101 16.08 -11.60 6.48
C ASN A 101 16.94 -12.77 6.94
N ALA A 102 16.37 -13.99 7.03
CA ALA A 102 17.15 -15.17 7.35
C ALA A 102 16.74 -16.39 6.50
N ASP A 103 17.73 -17.02 5.92
CA ASP A 103 17.62 -18.36 5.34
C ASP A 103 17.76 -19.40 6.46
N MET A 104 16.64 -19.93 6.90
CA MET A 104 16.57 -20.83 8.05
C MET A 104 17.26 -22.19 7.78
N HIS A 105 17.42 -22.58 6.50
CA HIS A 105 18.19 -23.76 6.13
C HIS A 105 19.70 -23.57 6.39
N LYS A 106 20.24 -22.40 6.02
CA LYS A 106 21.64 -22.07 6.34
C LYS A 106 21.90 -21.96 7.85
N LEU A 107 20.86 -21.65 8.62
CA LEU A 107 20.91 -21.63 10.07
C LEU A 107 20.67 -23.00 10.72
N GLY A 108 20.58 -24.08 9.93
CA GLY A 108 20.48 -25.46 10.44
C GLY A 108 19.05 -25.98 10.64
N LEU A 109 18.04 -25.24 10.18
CA LEU A 109 16.66 -25.70 10.13
C LEU A 109 16.36 -26.37 8.78
N TRP A 110 15.10 -26.60 8.47
CA TRP A 110 14.71 -27.30 7.24
C TRP A 110 14.73 -26.39 6.00
N LYS A 111 14.85 -27.02 4.85
CA LYS A 111 14.96 -26.37 3.55
C LYS A 111 13.69 -25.61 3.14
N GLY A 112 13.87 -24.45 2.50
CA GLY A 112 12.80 -23.65 1.96
C GLY A 112 12.05 -22.81 3.00
N LEU A 113 12.53 -22.77 4.24
CA LEU A 113 11.99 -21.89 5.28
C LEU A 113 12.77 -20.57 5.31
N CYS A 114 12.06 -19.47 5.12
CA CYS A 114 12.55 -18.10 5.22
C CYS A 114 11.95 -17.40 6.43
N PHE A 115 12.70 -16.53 7.04
CA PHE A 115 12.24 -15.58 8.05
C PHE A 115 12.51 -14.16 7.59
N HIS A 116 11.61 -13.28 7.93
CA HIS A 116 11.77 -11.87 7.68
C HIS A 116 11.10 -11.03 8.77
N THR A 117 11.67 -9.87 9.07
CA THR A 117 11.09 -8.84 9.93
C THR A 117 11.63 -7.46 9.56
N ASN A 118 10.78 -6.43 9.68
CA ASN A 118 11.23 -5.04 9.65
C ASN A 118 10.52 -4.15 10.67
N GLY A 119 11.08 -2.97 10.82
CA GLY A 119 10.48 -1.91 11.58
C GLY A 119 10.79 -0.55 10.98
N TYR A 120 9.92 0.38 11.28
CA TYR A 120 10.03 1.77 10.86
C TYR A 120 10.25 2.69 12.05
N GLN A 121 11.10 3.69 11.84
CA GLN A 121 11.10 4.92 12.62
C GLN A 121 10.58 6.03 11.73
N ILE A 122 9.38 6.51 12.02
CA ILE A 122 8.63 7.49 11.24
C ILE A 122 8.69 8.82 12.00
N HIS A 123 8.90 9.93 11.30
CA HIS A 123 8.95 11.26 11.90
C HIS A 123 8.57 12.35 10.88
N GLY A 124 8.11 13.48 11.37
CA GLY A 124 7.64 14.61 10.59
C GLY A 124 6.12 14.71 10.56
N ASN A 125 5.57 15.41 9.60
CA ASN A 125 4.14 15.66 9.51
C ASN A 125 3.58 15.27 8.12
N SER A 126 2.36 14.75 8.10
CA SER A 126 1.60 14.51 6.88
C SER A 126 1.13 15.84 6.29
N ILE A 127 1.56 16.18 5.07
CA ILE A 127 1.07 17.36 4.34
C ILE A 127 -0.40 17.18 3.95
N THR A 128 -0.83 15.95 3.67
CA THR A 128 -2.23 15.65 3.37
C THR A 128 -3.13 15.99 4.54
N ALA A 129 -2.79 15.53 5.74
CA ALA A 129 -3.60 15.75 6.94
C ALA A 129 -3.47 17.18 7.49
N ALA A 130 -2.30 17.82 7.33
CA ALA A 130 -2.04 19.16 7.84
C ALA A 130 -2.66 20.27 6.97
N ASN A 131 -2.66 20.10 5.63
CA ASN A 131 -2.92 21.22 4.73
C ASN A 131 -3.97 20.94 3.65
N ILE A 132 -4.12 19.68 3.17
CA ILE A 132 -4.87 19.43 1.93
C ILE A 132 -6.23 18.80 2.19
N GLY A 133 -6.32 17.79 3.05
CA GLY A 133 -7.56 17.04 3.33
C GLY A 133 -7.95 16.06 2.23
N SER A 134 -6.99 15.61 1.41
CA SER A 134 -7.19 14.63 0.32
C SER A 134 -7.48 13.23 0.85
N LEU A 135 -8.30 12.46 0.13
CA LEU A 135 -8.50 11.02 0.33
C LEU A 135 -7.35 10.19 -0.24
N MET A 136 -6.55 10.78 -1.13
CA MET A 136 -5.36 10.20 -1.73
C MET A 136 -4.12 10.86 -1.12
N PRO A 137 -3.44 10.26 -0.12
CA PRO A 137 -2.29 10.85 0.53
C PRO A 137 -1.19 11.24 -0.46
N VAL A 138 -0.61 12.44 -0.31
CA VAL A 138 0.43 12.98 -1.21
C VAL A 138 1.62 12.04 -1.37
N THR A 139 1.93 11.29 -0.31
CA THR A 139 2.97 10.26 -0.39
C THR A 139 2.58 8.98 0.35
N SER A 140 3.04 7.85 -0.18
CA SER A 140 2.86 6.52 0.43
C SER A 140 3.56 6.35 1.78
N LEU A 141 4.36 7.31 2.21
CA LEU A 141 5.08 7.28 3.49
C LEU A 141 4.37 8.06 4.60
N GLU A 142 3.27 8.77 4.30
CA GLU A 142 2.56 9.54 5.30
C GLU A 142 2.00 8.64 6.41
N ALA A 143 2.49 8.87 7.62
CA ALA A 143 2.06 8.18 8.82
C ALA A 143 2.36 9.02 10.06
N VAL A 144 1.76 8.65 11.19
CA VAL A 144 2.00 9.28 12.48
C VAL A 144 3.39 8.90 13.00
N ASP A 145 4.07 9.86 13.64
CA ASP A 145 5.35 9.65 14.30
C ASP A 145 5.34 8.43 15.20
N ALA A 146 6.19 7.46 14.90
CA ALA A 146 6.28 6.22 15.66
C ALA A 146 7.61 5.48 15.42
N THR A 147 7.97 4.66 16.39
CA THR A 147 8.91 3.55 16.16
C THR A 147 8.12 2.27 16.31
N ARG A 148 7.98 1.52 15.20
CA ARG A 148 7.07 0.38 15.16
C ARG A 148 7.62 -0.81 14.41
N LEU A 149 7.28 -2.00 14.90
CA LEU A 149 7.32 -3.20 14.11
C LEU A 149 6.24 -3.08 13.03
N PHE A 150 6.62 -3.25 11.77
CA PHE A 150 5.63 -3.31 10.71
C PHE A 150 5.27 -4.75 10.46
N GLU A 151 6.21 -5.53 10.05
CA GLU A 151 5.96 -6.88 9.70
C GLU A 151 6.97 -7.87 10.34
N ILE A 152 6.58 -9.18 10.64
CA ILE A 152 7.43 -10.31 11.05
C ILE A 152 6.83 -11.68 10.66
N TRP A 153 7.38 -12.46 9.72
CA TRP A 153 6.81 -13.69 9.19
C TRP A 153 7.81 -14.80 8.89
N PHE A 154 7.22 -15.97 8.73
CA PHE A 154 7.87 -17.12 8.12
C PHE A 154 7.20 -17.46 6.80
N GLU A 155 7.98 -17.75 5.77
CA GLU A 155 7.52 -18.27 4.49
C GLU A 155 8.15 -19.64 4.24
N GLN A 156 7.30 -20.63 3.96
CA GLN A 156 7.72 -21.98 3.58
C GLN A 156 7.46 -22.22 2.10
N THR A 157 8.52 -22.44 1.35
CA THR A 157 8.43 -23.01 -0.01
C THR A 157 8.12 -24.49 0.09
N ILE A 158 6.91 -24.91 -0.31
CA ILE A 158 6.46 -26.29 -0.30
C ILE A 158 6.86 -27.00 -1.60
N VAL A 159 6.62 -26.31 -2.74
CA VAL A 159 7.05 -26.77 -4.07
C VAL A 159 7.82 -25.63 -4.70
N LYS A 160 9.08 -25.88 -5.02
CA LYS A 160 9.98 -24.86 -5.59
C LYS A 160 9.30 -24.14 -6.76
N ASP A 161 9.35 -22.83 -6.75
CA ASP A 161 8.82 -21.89 -7.75
C ASP A 161 7.29 -21.99 -7.98
N LYS A 162 6.56 -22.86 -7.23
CA LYS A 162 5.15 -23.14 -7.49
C LYS A 162 4.21 -22.95 -6.31
N LEU A 163 4.64 -23.28 -5.09
CA LEU A 163 3.76 -23.21 -3.93
C LEU A 163 4.53 -22.72 -2.71
N LYS A 164 4.10 -21.56 -2.19
CA LYS A 164 4.62 -20.96 -0.96
C LYS A 164 3.48 -20.67 0.00
N VAL A 165 3.75 -20.81 1.27
CA VAL A 165 2.84 -20.42 2.36
C VAL A 165 3.58 -19.47 3.29
N ARG A 166 3.01 -18.31 3.51
CA ARG A 166 3.54 -17.30 4.42
C ARG A 166 2.59 -17.15 5.60
N VAL A 167 3.14 -17.11 6.79
CA VAL A 167 2.38 -16.98 8.04
C VAL A 167 3.04 -15.94 8.89
N GLY A 168 2.19 -15.08 9.33
CA GLY A 168 2.68 -14.17 10.22
C GLY A 168 1.89 -12.86 10.34
N GLN A 169 2.43 -11.62 10.67
CA GLN A 169 1.84 -10.29 10.54
C GLN A 169 2.09 -9.79 9.13
N LEU A 170 1.14 -9.62 8.37
CA LEU A 170 1.19 -9.40 6.96
C LEU A 170 0.51 -8.07 6.61
N ALA A 171 1.07 -7.37 5.64
CA ALA A 171 0.41 -6.25 5.02
C ALA A 171 -0.15 -6.69 3.65
N ALA A 172 -1.38 -6.31 3.35
CA ALA A 172 -2.03 -6.68 2.10
C ALA A 172 -1.51 -5.85 0.92
N ASP A 173 -1.15 -4.59 1.16
CA ASP A 173 -0.55 -3.68 0.17
C ASP A 173 0.82 -4.13 -0.35
N GLU A 174 1.48 -5.07 0.36
CA GLU A 174 2.72 -5.72 -0.07
C GLU A 174 2.49 -6.92 -1.02
N GLN A 175 1.26 -7.38 -1.15
CA GLN A 175 0.96 -8.60 -1.87
C GLN A 175 -0.13 -8.44 -2.93
N PHE A 176 -1.14 -7.62 -2.71
CA PHE A 176 -2.33 -7.47 -3.54
C PHE A 176 -2.44 -6.08 -4.18
N ILE A 177 -3.17 -6.01 -5.28
CA ILE A 177 -3.50 -4.77 -6.00
C ILE A 177 -2.26 -4.05 -6.57
N LEU A 178 -1.12 -4.71 -6.62
CA LEU A 178 0.16 -4.15 -7.07
C LEU A 178 0.18 -3.97 -8.59
N SER A 179 0.53 -2.77 -9.05
CA SER A 179 0.84 -2.44 -10.44
C SER A 179 2.33 -2.10 -10.58
N GLU A 180 2.99 -2.67 -11.60
CA GLU A 180 4.39 -2.32 -11.91
C GLU A 180 4.50 -0.85 -12.30
N GLY A 181 3.52 -0.31 -13.03
CA GLY A 181 3.48 1.09 -13.42
C GLY A 181 3.17 2.03 -12.26
N GLY A 182 2.30 1.61 -11.33
CA GLY A 182 1.97 2.37 -10.12
C GLY A 182 3.18 2.62 -9.22
N GLY A 183 4.14 1.70 -9.20
CA GLY A 183 5.36 1.82 -8.41
C GLY A 183 6.32 2.95 -8.84
N PHE A 184 6.06 3.67 -9.93
CA PHE A 184 6.84 4.85 -10.33
C PHE A 184 6.47 6.11 -9.55
N PHE A 185 5.33 6.16 -8.88
CA PHE A 185 4.75 7.36 -8.29
C PHE A 185 4.93 7.42 -6.77
N LEU A 186 4.70 8.61 -6.20
CA LEU A 186 4.85 8.87 -4.77
C LEU A 186 3.54 8.86 -4.01
N ASN A 187 2.44 9.34 -4.63
CA ASN A 187 1.15 9.41 -3.95
C ASN A 187 0.73 8.04 -3.41
N GLY A 188 0.19 8.01 -2.20
CA GLY A 188 -0.16 6.77 -1.50
C GLY A 188 -1.16 5.89 -2.23
N THR A 189 -2.03 6.50 -3.05
CA THR A 189 -3.06 5.76 -3.78
C THR A 189 -2.49 4.77 -4.83
N TRP A 190 -1.28 5.00 -5.33
CA TRP A 190 -0.63 4.08 -6.27
C TRP A 190 -0.17 2.77 -5.62
N GLY A 191 0.11 2.79 -4.31
CA GLY A 191 0.39 1.60 -3.52
C GLY A 191 -0.91 0.96 -3.03
N TRP A 192 -1.55 1.58 -2.04
CA TRP A 192 -2.82 1.15 -1.48
C TRP A 192 -3.94 2.10 -1.91
N PRO A 193 -4.77 1.74 -2.91
CA PRO A 193 -5.80 2.61 -3.44
C PRO A 193 -6.73 3.19 -2.39
N SER A 194 -7.13 4.45 -2.54
CA SER A 194 -7.98 5.15 -1.58
C SER A 194 -9.28 4.41 -1.26
N ILE A 195 -9.86 3.68 -2.21
CA ILE A 195 -11.05 2.84 -1.99
C ILE A 195 -10.78 1.72 -0.96
N THR A 196 -9.62 1.08 -0.98
CA THR A 196 -9.27 0.05 0.00
C THR A 196 -8.96 0.66 1.36
N ALA A 197 -8.25 1.79 1.39
CA ALA A 197 -7.92 2.50 2.62
C ALA A 197 -9.14 3.10 3.32
N ALA A 198 -10.13 3.58 2.56
CA ALA A 198 -11.33 4.20 3.12
C ALA A 198 -12.40 3.19 3.53
N ASP A 199 -12.51 2.06 2.83
CA ASP A 199 -13.63 1.12 2.95
C ASP A 199 -13.34 -0.06 3.88
N MET A 200 -12.07 -0.28 4.23
CA MET A 200 -11.70 -1.32 5.21
C MET A 200 -11.58 -0.73 6.62
N PRO A 201 -11.92 -1.49 7.67
CA PRO A 201 -11.75 -1.06 9.05
C PRO A 201 -10.33 -0.55 9.31
N ASN A 202 -10.21 0.66 9.84
CA ASN A 202 -8.94 1.32 10.17
C ASN A 202 -7.90 1.33 9.02
N GLY A 203 -8.34 1.35 7.75
CA GLY A 203 -7.48 1.37 6.57
C GLY A 203 -7.08 -0.01 6.04
N GLY A 204 -7.47 -1.08 6.72
CA GLY A 204 -7.07 -2.45 6.42
C GLY A 204 -5.61 -2.76 6.78
N PRO A 205 -5.15 -3.99 6.53
CA PRO A 205 -3.78 -4.42 6.82
C PRO A 205 -2.82 -3.85 5.75
N ALA A 206 -2.49 -2.58 5.87
CA ALA A 206 -1.60 -1.85 4.95
C ALA A 206 -0.70 -0.88 5.73
N TYR A 207 0.38 -0.42 5.10
CA TYR A 207 1.30 0.54 5.74
C TYR A 207 0.54 1.69 6.43
N PRO A 208 0.88 2.04 7.67
CA PRO A 208 1.92 1.49 8.54
C PRO A 208 1.39 0.42 9.52
N LEU A 209 0.23 -0.18 9.26
CA LEU A 209 -0.47 -1.12 10.15
C LEU A 209 -0.64 -2.49 9.48
N ALA A 210 0.16 -3.47 9.87
CA ALA A 210 0.02 -4.87 9.45
C ALA A 210 -0.78 -5.69 10.47
N THR A 211 -1.35 -6.83 10.05
CA THR A 211 -2.13 -7.71 10.92
C THR A 211 -1.69 -9.18 10.82
N PRO A 212 -2.00 -10.00 11.83
CA PRO A 212 -1.82 -11.44 11.71
C PRO A 212 -2.58 -12.03 10.53
N GLY A 213 -1.91 -12.89 9.75
CA GLY A 213 -2.50 -13.48 8.57
C GLY A 213 -1.75 -14.70 8.05
N VAL A 214 -2.34 -15.30 7.03
CA VAL A 214 -1.75 -16.39 6.24
C VAL A 214 -1.98 -16.11 4.77
N SER A 215 -0.94 -16.19 3.95
CA SER A 215 -1.06 -16.13 2.50
C SER A 215 -0.50 -17.37 1.81
N VAL A 216 -1.09 -17.72 0.68
CA VAL A 216 -0.69 -18.85 -0.16
C VAL A 216 -0.50 -18.37 -1.58
N SER A 217 0.73 -18.49 -2.10
CA SER A 217 1.08 -18.20 -3.48
C SER A 217 1.18 -19.49 -4.28
N ILE A 218 0.52 -19.54 -5.44
CA ILE A 218 0.47 -20.71 -6.32
C ILE A 218 0.85 -20.26 -7.73
N ASN A 219 1.99 -20.73 -8.25
CA ASN A 219 2.48 -20.43 -9.58
C ASN A 219 2.58 -21.76 -10.38
N PRO A 220 1.52 -22.23 -11.05
CA PRO A 220 1.55 -23.50 -11.78
C PRO A 220 2.58 -23.51 -12.91
N ASN A 221 2.85 -22.36 -13.51
CA ASN A 221 3.85 -22.13 -14.56
C ASN A 221 4.22 -20.63 -14.61
N GLU A 222 5.13 -20.25 -15.49
CA GLU A 222 5.64 -18.87 -15.67
C GLU A 222 4.58 -17.84 -16.12
N LYS A 223 3.39 -18.28 -16.53
CA LYS A 223 2.32 -17.40 -17.05
C LYS A 223 1.23 -17.13 -16.02
N TRP A 224 0.95 -18.10 -15.16
CA TRP A 224 -0.16 -18.03 -14.22
C TRP A 224 0.34 -17.95 -12.78
N GLY A 225 -0.12 -16.96 -12.07
CA GLY A 225 0.07 -16.80 -10.63
C GLY A 225 -1.29 -16.60 -9.93
N PHE A 226 -1.44 -17.21 -8.75
CA PHE A 226 -2.60 -17.04 -7.89
C PHE A 226 -2.12 -16.75 -6.47
N LEU A 227 -2.79 -15.83 -5.81
CA LEU A 227 -2.51 -15.46 -4.43
C LEU A 227 -3.82 -15.45 -3.66
N VAL A 228 -3.85 -16.08 -2.50
CA VAL A 228 -4.99 -16.06 -1.58
C VAL A 228 -4.46 -15.79 -0.18
N ALA A 229 -5.10 -14.90 0.56
CA ALA A 229 -4.73 -14.61 1.93
C ALA A 229 -5.95 -14.38 2.82
N VAL A 230 -5.77 -14.71 4.09
CA VAL A 230 -6.71 -14.38 5.17
C VAL A 230 -5.93 -13.59 6.22
N TYR A 231 -6.44 -12.41 6.54
CA TYR A 231 -5.91 -11.51 7.56
C TYR A 231 -6.90 -11.37 8.72
N ASN A 232 -6.42 -10.99 9.89
CA ASN A 232 -7.30 -10.32 10.85
C ASN A 232 -7.78 -9.01 10.20
N GLY A 233 -9.09 -8.78 10.17
CA GLY A 233 -9.70 -7.76 9.32
C GLY A 233 -9.57 -6.32 9.84
N ASP A 234 -9.13 -6.13 11.09
CA ASP A 234 -8.95 -4.81 11.69
C ASP A 234 -7.54 -4.68 12.30
N PRO A 235 -6.69 -3.75 11.81
CA PRO A 235 -5.33 -3.57 12.33
C PRO A 235 -5.27 -2.79 13.66
N ALA A 236 -6.38 -2.17 14.10
CA ALA A 236 -6.43 -1.36 15.32
C ALA A 236 -7.83 -1.37 15.98
N PRO A 237 -8.40 -2.53 16.33
CA PRO A 237 -9.78 -2.67 16.81
C PRO A 237 -10.06 -1.92 18.10
N GLN A 238 -9.05 -1.65 18.92
CA GLN A 238 -9.17 -0.86 20.14
C GLN A 238 -9.53 0.60 19.85
N CYS A 239 -9.25 1.12 18.66
CA CYS A 239 -9.65 2.46 18.24
C CYS A 239 -11.16 2.61 18.03
N ASN A 240 -11.84 1.56 17.63
CA ASN A 240 -13.29 1.57 17.43
C ASN A 240 -14.06 1.93 18.70
N LYS A 241 -13.47 1.72 19.88
CA LYS A 241 -14.04 2.03 21.20
C LYS A 241 -13.65 3.43 21.70
N ALA A 242 -12.51 3.95 21.26
CA ALA A 242 -11.92 5.17 21.80
C ALA A 242 -12.08 6.40 20.88
N GLY A 243 -12.42 6.19 19.60
CA GLY A 243 -12.57 7.28 18.61
C GLY A 243 -11.26 8.01 18.35
N GLY A 244 -10.19 7.29 18.06
CA GLY A 244 -8.85 7.84 17.84
C GLY A 244 -8.26 7.48 16.47
N ASP A 245 -7.10 8.03 16.20
CA ASP A 245 -6.28 7.64 15.04
C ASP A 245 -5.80 6.18 15.21
N PRO A 246 -6.09 5.26 14.27
CA PRO A 246 -5.68 3.85 14.35
C PRO A 246 -4.19 3.65 14.58
N GLN A 247 -3.35 4.51 14.03
CA GLN A 247 -1.90 4.45 14.19
C GLN A 247 -1.45 4.78 15.63
N ARG A 248 -2.23 5.58 16.36
CA ARG A 248 -1.99 5.92 17.78
C ARG A 248 -2.52 4.86 18.74
N CYS A 249 -3.48 4.06 18.30
CA CYS A 249 -4.04 2.97 19.12
C CYS A 249 -3.11 1.74 19.13
N ASN A 250 -2.38 1.48 18.05
CA ASN A 250 -1.32 0.47 17.97
C ASN A 250 0.02 1.13 17.56
N PRO A 251 0.61 2.00 18.43
CA PRO A 251 1.73 2.86 18.05
C PRO A 251 3.03 2.09 17.76
N HIS A 252 3.16 0.88 18.30
CA HIS A 252 4.37 0.07 18.16
C HIS A 252 4.22 -1.14 17.24
N GLY A 253 3.02 -1.37 16.67
CA GLY A 253 2.74 -2.51 15.81
C GLY A 253 2.87 -3.86 16.52
N LEU A 254 2.66 -3.91 17.84
CA LEU A 254 2.84 -5.10 18.67
C LEU A 254 1.51 -5.70 19.16
N ASP A 255 0.38 -5.14 18.79
CA ASP A 255 -0.93 -5.68 19.10
C ASP A 255 -1.31 -6.73 18.06
N PHE A 256 -1.07 -7.98 18.43
CA PHE A 256 -1.30 -9.15 17.57
C PHE A 256 -2.67 -9.76 17.85
N GLU A 257 -3.74 -9.01 17.63
CA GLU A 257 -5.10 -9.51 17.84
C GLU A 257 -5.59 -10.38 16.69
N LEU A 258 -6.48 -11.34 17.01
CA LEU A 258 -7.10 -12.27 16.05
C LEU A 258 -8.61 -12.41 16.32
N ASP A 259 -9.17 -11.48 17.07
CA ASP A 259 -10.55 -11.59 17.54
C ASP A 259 -11.53 -10.87 16.59
N ASP A 260 -11.03 -10.22 15.52
CA ASP A 260 -11.86 -9.48 14.58
C ASP A 260 -12.31 -10.36 13.41
N PRO A 261 -13.44 -9.99 12.77
CA PRO A 261 -13.89 -10.68 11.57
C PRO A 261 -12.81 -10.70 10.49
N PRO A 262 -12.56 -11.85 9.86
CA PRO A 262 -11.47 -11.98 8.91
C PRO A 262 -11.68 -11.18 7.63
N LEU A 263 -10.58 -10.74 7.03
CA LEU A 263 -10.48 -10.23 5.65
C LEU A 263 -9.90 -11.33 4.76
N LEU A 264 -10.66 -11.78 3.78
CA LEU A 264 -10.20 -12.66 2.70
C LEU A 264 -9.83 -11.83 1.48
N MET A 265 -8.64 -12.06 0.91
CA MET A 265 -8.24 -11.51 -0.38
C MET A 265 -7.81 -12.62 -1.34
N ALA A 266 -8.13 -12.45 -2.63
CA ALA A 266 -7.72 -13.38 -3.68
C ALA A 266 -7.40 -12.63 -4.97
N GLU A 267 -6.31 -13.03 -5.64
CA GLU A 267 -5.86 -12.44 -6.92
C GLU A 267 -5.38 -13.55 -7.85
N GLY A 268 -5.72 -13.45 -9.14
CA GLY A 268 -5.19 -14.28 -10.21
C GLY A 268 -4.53 -13.40 -11.26
N GLY A 269 -3.31 -13.75 -11.67
CA GLY A 269 -2.52 -13.03 -12.66
C GLY A 269 -2.16 -13.89 -13.87
N TYR A 270 -2.14 -13.26 -15.04
CA TYR A 270 -1.66 -13.84 -16.28
C TYR A 270 -0.59 -12.98 -16.92
N THR A 271 0.63 -13.52 -17.00
CA THR A 271 1.79 -12.87 -17.65
C THR A 271 1.91 -13.34 -19.08
N TYR A 272 2.10 -12.40 -20.00
CA TYR A 272 2.35 -12.67 -21.43
C TYR A 272 3.48 -11.79 -21.94
N ASN A 273 4.15 -12.22 -23.00
CA ASN A 273 5.32 -11.53 -23.52
C ASN A 273 5.38 -11.57 -25.06
N PRO A 274 4.47 -10.87 -25.76
CA PRO A 274 4.50 -10.81 -27.21
C PRO A 274 5.70 -9.98 -27.67
N ASP A 275 6.54 -10.56 -28.51
CA ASP A 275 7.70 -9.89 -29.11
C ASP A 275 8.66 -9.23 -28.10
N GLY A 276 8.81 -9.83 -26.90
CA GLY A 276 9.65 -9.28 -25.84
C GLY A 276 9.07 -8.07 -25.12
N ARG A 277 7.77 -7.80 -25.28
CA ARG A 277 7.02 -6.74 -24.58
C ARG A 277 6.13 -7.37 -23.52
N ARG A 278 6.72 -7.57 -22.34
CA ARG A 278 6.00 -8.18 -21.22
C ARG A 278 4.76 -7.38 -20.84
N GLY A 279 3.66 -8.09 -20.60
CA GLY A 279 2.45 -7.56 -19.99
C GLY A 279 1.92 -8.52 -18.94
N ILE A 280 1.17 -7.99 -18.00
CA ILE A 280 0.46 -8.75 -16.97
C ILE A 280 -0.97 -8.22 -16.85
N ILE A 281 -1.92 -9.14 -16.73
CA ILE A 281 -3.31 -8.83 -16.37
C ILE A 281 -3.60 -9.55 -15.07
N LYS A 282 -4.18 -8.83 -14.09
CA LYS A 282 -4.62 -9.38 -12.83
C LYS A 282 -6.09 -9.11 -12.60
N VAL A 283 -6.76 -10.05 -11.96
CA VAL A 283 -8.14 -9.88 -11.47
C VAL A 283 -8.18 -10.40 -10.04
N GLY A 284 -8.78 -9.65 -9.16
CA GLY A 284 -8.88 -10.02 -7.76
C GLY A 284 -10.05 -9.36 -7.05
N GLY A 285 -10.11 -9.62 -5.76
CA GLY A 285 -11.12 -9.02 -4.90
C GLY A 285 -10.87 -9.35 -3.44
N TRP A 286 -11.69 -8.72 -2.60
CA TRP A 286 -11.69 -8.95 -1.15
C TRP A 286 -13.09 -9.16 -0.61
N ASN A 287 -13.18 -9.80 0.53
CA ASN A 287 -14.38 -9.86 1.37
C ASN A 287 -13.99 -9.78 2.84
N HIS A 288 -14.50 -8.76 3.52
CA HIS A 288 -14.42 -8.61 4.96
C HIS A 288 -15.70 -9.15 5.58
N PHE A 289 -15.59 -10.09 6.53
CA PHE A 289 -16.73 -10.81 7.10
C PHE A 289 -17.35 -10.14 8.34
N GLY A 290 -17.06 -8.86 8.57
CA GLY A 290 -17.66 -8.05 9.63
C GLY A 290 -18.98 -7.42 9.23
N ASP A 291 -19.56 -6.73 10.21
CA ASP A 291 -20.76 -5.92 10.03
C ASP A 291 -20.37 -4.48 9.65
N PHE A 292 -21.11 -3.91 8.72
CA PHE A 292 -20.96 -2.55 8.24
C PHE A 292 -22.27 -1.78 8.36
N GLU A 293 -22.24 -0.47 8.28
CA GLU A 293 -23.43 0.35 8.39
C GLU A 293 -23.81 0.97 7.05
N HIS A 294 -25.12 1.01 6.79
CA HIS A 294 -25.63 1.71 5.61
C HIS A 294 -25.32 3.21 5.71
N GLN A 295 -24.81 3.81 4.65
CA GLN A 295 -24.29 5.19 4.64
C GLN A 295 -25.39 6.27 4.73
N ARG A 296 -26.69 5.94 4.56
CA ARG A 296 -27.76 6.93 4.48
C ARG A 296 -29.02 6.58 5.27
N PHE A 297 -29.37 5.30 5.43
CA PHE A 297 -30.63 4.87 6.01
C PHE A 297 -30.43 4.05 7.28
N ASP A 298 -31.25 4.33 8.31
CA ASP A 298 -31.32 3.57 9.55
C ASP A 298 -32.07 2.23 9.38
N SER A 299 -32.19 1.46 10.46
CA SER A 299 -32.89 0.17 10.48
C SER A 299 -34.41 0.30 10.23
N GLY A 300 -35.01 1.47 10.43
CA GLY A 300 -36.38 1.79 10.10
C GLY A 300 -36.60 2.24 8.66
N GLY A 301 -35.51 2.44 7.89
CA GLY A 301 -35.54 2.99 6.55
C GLY A 301 -35.68 4.51 6.48
N ALA A 302 -35.54 5.21 7.61
CA ALA A 302 -35.52 6.67 7.66
C ALA A 302 -34.10 7.21 7.41
N LEU A 303 -34.00 8.51 7.09
CA LEU A 303 -32.71 9.16 6.85
C LEU A 303 -31.94 9.33 8.17
N ILE A 304 -30.72 8.84 8.24
CA ILE A 304 -29.82 8.98 9.39
C ILE A 304 -29.62 10.46 9.75
N ALA A 305 -29.51 11.34 8.74
CA ALA A 305 -29.36 12.77 8.92
C ALA A 305 -30.54 13.41 9.68
N VAL A 306 -31.73 12.79 9.68
CA VAL A 306 -32.93 13.26 10.36
C VAL A 306 -33.10 12.58 11.71
N THR A 307 -32.87 11.27 11.81
CA THR A 307 -33.09 10.48 13.01
C THR A 307 -31.95 10.56 14.02
N GLY A 308 -30.71 10.76 13.53
CA GLY A 308 -29.49 10.66 14.33
C GLY A 308 -29.17 9.24 14.80
N GLU A 309 -29.91 8.24 14.29
CA GLU A 309 -29.66 6.83 14.58
C GLU A 309 -28.48 6.30 13.77
N THR A 310 -27.97 5.14 14.12
CA THR A 310 -26.93 4.43 13.35
C THR A 310 -27.50 3.87 12.05
N GLY A 311 -26.65 3.70 11.06
CA GLY A 311 -27.02 3.04 9.80
C GLY A 311 -27.51 1.61 10.05
N ARG A 312 -28.45 1.15 9.23
CA ARG A 312 -28.88 -0.25 9.33
C ARG A 312 -27.67 -1.17 9.11
N PRO A 313 -27.53 -2.24 9.91
CA PRO A 313 -26.43 -3.17 9.76
C PRO A 313 -26.51 -3.93 8.42
N LEU A 314 -25.35 -4.12 7.80
CA LEU A 314 -25.14 -4.83 6.56
C LEU A 314 -24.03 -5.85 6.77
N ASP A 315 -24.30 -7.12 6.46
CA ASP A 315 -23.29 -8.18 6.55
C ASP A 315 -22.25 -8.02 5.45
N ASN A 316 -20.99 -8.22 5.79
CA ASN A 316 -19.83 -8.24 4.92
C ASN A 316 -19.56 -6.91 4.18
N ASN A 317 -18.31 -6.70 3.79
CA ASN A 317 -17.93 -5.69 2.80
C ASN A 317 -16.98 -6.32 1.77
N TRP A 318 -17.15 -6.01 0.51
CA TRP A 318 -16.40 -6.64 -0.56
C TRP A 318 -16.08 -5.66 -1.69
N GLY A 319 -15.07 -6.00 -2.48
CA GLY A 319 -14.78 -5.29 -3.70
C GLY A 319 -14.08 -6.18 -4.71
N LEU A 320 -14.12 -5.76 -5.96
CA LEU A 320 -13.47 -6.43 -7.09
C LEU A 320 -12.55 -5.47 -7.81
N TYR A 321 -11.44 -5.98 -8.35
CA TYR A 321 -10.51 -5.17 -9.12
C TYR A 321 -9.95 -5.90 -10.33
N GLY A 322 -9.52 -5.09 -11.31
CA GLY A 322 -8.74 -5.52 -12.46
C GLY A 322 -7.54 -4.61 -12.66
N ILE A 323 -6.40 -5.18 -13.03
CA ILE A 323 -5.13 -4.49 -13.25
C ILE A 323 -4.56 -4.93 -14.58
N ILE A 324 -4.00 -3.99 -15.32
CA ILE A 324 -3.19 -4.27 -16.50
C ILE A 324 -1.90 -3.44 -16.43
N ASP A 325 -0.77 -4.10 -16.62
CA ASP A 325 0.53 -3.49 -16.89
C ASP A 325 1.03 -4.00 -18.23
N GLN A 326 1.48 -3.11 -19.14
CA GLN A 326 1.93 -3.47 -20.47
C GLN A 326 3.11 -2.63 -20.92
N LEU A 327 4.24 -3.27 -21.22
CA LEU A 327 5.32 -2.65 -21.97
C LEU A 327 4.90 -2.52 -23.44
N ILE A 328 4.66 -1.29 -23.90
CA ILE A 328 4.22 -1.02 -25.29
C ILE A 328 5.40 -0.80 -26.25
N TRP A 329 6.54 -0.35 -25.73
CA TRP A 329 7.77 -0.20 -26.48
C TRP A 329 8.97 -0.55 -25.61
N ARG A 330 9.93 -1.30 -26.16
CA ARG A 330 11.14 -1.75 -25.46
C ARG A 330 12.37 -1.04 -26.02
N VAL A 331 13.27 -0.62 -25.12
CA VAL A 331 14.60 -0.09 -25.52
C VAL A 331 15.37 -1.17 -26.27
N PRO A 332 15.78 -0.92 -27.52
CA PRO A 332 16.53 -1.91 -28.30
C PRO A 332 17.84 -2.33 -27.63
N GLY A 333 18.08 -3.64 -27.52
CA GLY A 333 19.29 -4.20 -26.91
C GLY A 333 19.31 -4.19 -25.37
N SER A 334 18.27 -3.73 -24.71
CA SER A 334 18.15 -3.83 -23.25
C SER A 334 17.88 -5.28 -22.82
N GLU A 335 18.62 -5.78 -21.83
CA GLU A 335 18.36 -7.09 -21.23
C GLU A 335 17.09 -7.05 -20.36
N ASP A 336 16.89 -5.96 -19.62
CA ASP A 336 15.71 -5.71 -18.83
C ASP A 336 14.55 -5.18 -19.67
N PRO A 337 13.28 -5.33 -19.21
CA PRO A 337 12.10 -4.81 -19.89
C PRO A 337 11.96 -3.28 -19.73
N LYS A 338 13.02 -2.52 -20.11
CA LYS A 338 13.03 -1.05 -20.07
C LYS A 338 12.41 -0.47 -21.33
N GLY A 339 11.71 0.65 -21.21
CA GLY A 339 11.02 1.28 -22.33
C GLY A 339 9.84 2.14 -21.93
N ILE A 340 8.79 2.09 -22.75
CA ILE A 340 7.53 2.78 -22.48
C ILE A 340 6.51 1.74 -22.01
N GLY A 341 6.01 1.92 -20.80
CA GLY A 341 4.94 1.12 -20.20
C GLY A 341 3.65 1.92 -20.08
N VAL A 342 2.54 1.22 -20.07
CA VAL A 342 1.22 1.75 -19.68
C VAL A 342 0.60 0.83 -18.65
N PHE A 343 -0.18 1.40 -17.74
CA PHE A 343 -0.91 0.61 -16.77
C PHE A 343 -2.29 1.21 -16.49
N ALA A 344 -3.19 0.40 -15.96
CA ALA A 344 -4.46 0.85 -15.43
C ALA A 344 -4.97 -0.11 -14.36
N ARG A 345 -5.64 0.45 -13.33
CA ARG A 345 -6.40 -0.30 -12.31
C ARG A 345 -7.82 0.22 -12.24
N PHE A 346 -8.78 -0.70 -12.09
CA PHE A 346 -10.20 -0.42 -11.87
C PHE A 346 -10.65 -1.19 -10.65
N ILE A 347 -11.29 -0.52 -9.71
CA ILE A 347 -11.78 -1.12 -8.47
C ILE A 347 -13.21 -0.65 -8.22
N GLY A 348 -14.08 -1.56 -7.79
CA GLY A 348 -15.45 -1.24 -7.42
C GLY A 348 -15.88 -1.95 -6.15
N ALA A 349 -16.69 -1.28 -5.33
CA ALA A 349 -17.25 -1.76 -4.08
C ALA A 349 -18.73 -1.37 -3.92
N PRO A 350 -19.52 -2.00 -3.01
CA PRO A 350 -20.90 -1.65 -2.77
C PRO A 350 -21.06 -0.23 -2.24
N LYS A 351 -21.92 0.57 -2.88
CA LYS A 351 -22.14 1.98 -2.50
C LYS A 351 -22.96 2.20 -1.24
N ASP A 352 -23.66 1.17 -0.76
CA ASP A 352 -24.57 1.30 0.37
C ASP A 352 -23.85 1.33 1.72
N ARG A 353 -22.62 0.85 1.80
CA ARG A 353 -21.82 0.69 3.03
C ARG A 353 -20.43 1.34 2.97
N ASN A 354 -20.03 1.85 1.82
CA ASN A 354 -18.70 2.38 1.56
C ASN A 354 -18.71 3.89 1.32
N LEU A 355 -17.62 4.55 1.72
CA LEU A 355 -17.36 5.94 1.36
C LEU A 355 -17.09 6.06 -0.13
N ILE A 356 -16.30 5.14 -0.68
CA ILE A 356 -15.86 5.11 -2.07
C ILE A 356 -16.46 3.89 -2.74
N ASP A 357 -17.18 4.05 -3.85
CA ASP A 357 -17.77 2.93 -4.58
C ASP A 357 -17.06 2.59 -5.89
N PHE A 358 -16.24 3.52 -6.39
CA PHE A 358 -15.45 3.33 -7.61
C PHE A 358 -14.10 4.03 -7.52
N TYR A 359 -13.06 3.34 -8.00
CA TYR A 359 -11.71 3.87 -8.13
C TYR A 359 -11.12 3.49 -9.49
N PHE A 360 -10.40 4.42 -10.07
CA PHE A 360 -9.61 4.22 -11.28
C PHE A 360 -8.26 4.89 -11.13
N ASP A 361 -7.20 4.22 -11.56
CA ASP A 361 -5.93 4.88 -11.88
C ASP A 361 -5.29 4.31 -13.14
N GLY A 362 -4.36 5.06 -13.70
CA GLY A 362 -3.59 4.63 -14.83
C GLY A 362 -2.58 5.67 -15.28
N GLY A 363 -1.63 5.25 -16.07
CA GLY A 363 -0.56 6.15 -16.51
C GLY A 363 0.35 5.57 -17.56
N ILE A 364 1.36 6.37 -17.87
CA ILE A 364 2.45 6.08 -18.80
C ILE A 364 3.78 6.20 -18.06
N THR A 365 4.64 5.23 -18.23
CA THR A 365 5.96 5.17 -17.63
C THR A 365 7.04 5.07 -18.70
N PHE A 366 8.18 5.70 -18.45
CA PHE A 366 9.34 5.72 -19.32
C PHE A 366 10.56 5.30 -18.50
N SER A 367 11.19 4.19 -18.81
CA SER A 367 12.33 3.67 -18.05
C SER A 367 13.56 3.42 -18.94
N GLY A 368 14.74 3.84 -18.48
CA GLY A 368 16.00 3.59 -19.14
C GLY A 368 16.15 4.17 -20.56
N MET A 369 15.40 5.24 -20.88
CA MET A 369 15.38 5.83 -22.22
C MET A 369 16.46 6.87 -22.46
N ILE A 370 17.11 7.37 -21.41
CA ILE A 370 18.16 8.39 -21.53
C ILE A 370 19.51 7.69 -21.67
N PRO A 371 20.28 7.94 -22.75
CA PRO A 371 21.60 7.35 -22.92
C PRO A 371 22.54 7.63 -21.75
N GLY A 372 23.19 6.59 -21.22
CA GLY A 372 24.05 6.70 -20.04
C GLY A 372 23.30 6.75 -18.68
N ARG A 373 21.98 6.69 -18.70
CA ARG A 373 21.11 6.72 -17.53
C ARG A 373 20.08 5.59 -17.55
N PRO A 374 20.54 4.32 -17.45
CA PRO A 374 19.67 3.17 -17.66
C PRO A 374 18.65 2.93 -16.53
N ASN A 375 18.84 3.56 -15.36
CA ASN A 375 17.98 3.37 -14.19
C ASN A 375 17.10 4.60 -13.89
N ASP A 376 17.17 5.63 -14.73
CA ASP A 376 16.26 6.76 -14.62
C ASP A 376 14.87 6.41 -15.15
N GLY A 377 13.86 7.00 -14.53
CA GLY A 377 12.47 6.84 -14.90
C GLY A 377 11.72 8.18 -14.95
N PHE A 378 10.70 8.25 -15.79
CA PHE A 378 9.75 9.35 -15.84
C PHE A 378 8.34 8.77 -15.90
N ALA A 379 7.38 9.36 -15.20
CA ALA A 379 6.02 8.89 -15.22
C ALA A 379 5.01 10.04 -15.17
N ILE A 380 3.86 9.81 -15.81
CA ILE A 380 2.67 10.65 -15.72
C ILE A 380 1.49 9.73 -15.44
N GLY A 381 0.75 9.99 -14.35
CA GLY A 381 -0.39 9.21 -13.94
C GLY A 381 -1.59 10.07 -13.58
N PHE A 382 -2.76 9.47 -13.67
CA PHE A 382 -4.05 10.05 -13.27
C PHE A 382 -4.78 9.05 -12.38
N ALA A 383 -5.33 9.53 -11.26
CA ALA A 383 -6.19 8.75 -10.38
C ALA A 383 -7.53 9.46 -10.14
N TYR A 384 -8.58 8.67 -9.96
CA TYR A 384 -9.95 9.11 -9.71
C TYR A 384 -10.56 8.26 -8.60
N THR A 385 -11.13 8.93 -7.61
CA THR A 385 -11.82 8.35 -6.46
C THR A 385 -13.27 8.83 -6.47
N GLY A 386 -14.23 7.95 -6.74
CA GLY A 386 -15.66 8.26 -6.77
C GLY A 386 -16.30 8.04 -5.39
N ILE A 387 -16.86 9.12 -4.84
CA ILE A 387 -17.62 9.04 -3.59
C ILE A 387 -19.00 8.43 -3.87
N SER A 388 -19.42 7.51 -3.00
CA SER A 388 -20.73 6.87 -3.10
C SER A 388 -21.88 7.87 -3.16
N ASP A 389 -22.84 7.64 -4.05
CA ASP A 389 -24.08 8.42 -4.15
C ASP A 389 -24.84 8.50 -2.80
N HIS A 390 -24.75 7.45 -1.97
CA HIS A 390 -25.39 7.44 -0.64
C HIS A 390 -24.72 8.42 0.32
N VAL A 391 -23.41 8.54 0.27
CA VAL A 391 -22.64 9.51 1.07
C VAL A 391 -22.92 10.92 0.61
N GLY A 392 -22.84 11.20 -0.70
CA GLY A 392 -23.16 12.53 -1.23
C GLY A 392 -24.61 12.95 -0.96
N ALA A 393 -25.56 12.01 -1.02
CA ALA A 393 -26.95 12.28 -0.66
C ALA A 393 -27.14 12.49 0.86
N PHE A 394 -26.39 11.77 1.71
CA PHE A 394 -26.38 12.00 3.16
C PHE A 394 -25.87 13.41 3.50
N ASP A 395 -24.81 13.89 2.84
CA ASP A 395 -24.30 15.25 3.06
C ASP A 395 -25.39 16.30 2.80
N VAL A 396 -26.14 16.15 1.69
CA VAL A 396 -27.27 17.04 1.35
C VAL A 396 -28.43 16.90 2.35
N ASP A 397 -28.78 15.68 2.76
CA ASP A 397 -29.80 15.42 3.79
C ASP A 397 -29.43 16.06 5.14
N PHE A 398 -28.12 16.15 5.44
CA PHE A 398 -27.58 16.78 6.67
C PHE A 398 -27.52 18.31 6.58
N GLY A 399 -27.72 18.89 5.37
CA GLY A 399 -27.80 20.32 5.17
C GLY A 399 -26.64 20.94 4.41
N GLU A 400 -25.71 20.14 3.87
CA GLU A 400 -24.67 20.67 3.01
C GLU A 400 -25.28 21.12 1.67
N PRO A 401 -24.83 22.25 1.09
CA PRO A 401 -25.38 22.79 -0.17
C PRO A 401 -25.09 21.88 -1.38
N VAL A 402 -23.99 21.12 -1.33
CA VAL A 402 -23.58 20.13 -2.34
C VAL A 402 -23.00 18.94 -1.61
N GLY A 403 -23.41 17.73 -1.97
CA GLY A 403 -22.82 16.49 -1.44
C GLY A 403 -21.47 16.20 -2.08
N ARG A 404 -20.61 15.50 -1.35
CA ARG A 404 -19.34 14.98 -1.88
C ARG A 404 -19.61 14.09 -3.09
N ASN A 405 -18.68 14.08 -4.05
CA ASN A 405 -18.87 13.35 -5.31
C ASN A 405 -17.61 12.62 -5.79
N TYR A 406 -16.46 13.30 -5.95
CA TYR A 406 -15.21 12.68 -6.34
C TYR A 406 -14.00 13.52 -5.94
N GLU A 407 -12.87 12.85 -5.87
CA GLU A 407 -11.54 13.45 -5.87
C GLU A 407 -10.75 12.87 -7.03
N SER A 408 -9.88 13.67 -7.66
CA SER A 408 -8.97 13.17 -8.68
C SER A 408 -7.61 13.85 -8.59
N LEU A 409 -6.59 13.19 -9.13
CA LEU A 409 -5.24 13.70 -9.13
C LEU A 409 -4.52 13.40 -10.44
N ILE A 410 -3.62 14.29 -10.84
CA ILE A 410 -2.56 14.01 -11.79
C ILE A 410 -1.22 14.12 -11.07
N GLU A 411 -0.34 13.15 -11.31
CA GLU A 411 1.03 13.14 -10.77
C GLU A 411 2.04 13.02 -11.89
N ILE A 412 3.13 13.79 -11.79
CA ILE A 412 4.26 13.78 -12.71
C ILE A 412 5.53 13.67 -11.88
N CYS A 413 6.31 12.64 -12.10
CA CYS A 413 7.55 12.42 -11.37
C CYS A 413 8.70 11.96 -12.26
N TYR A 414 9.92 12.20 -11.79
CA TYR A 414 11.15 11.76 -12.44
C TYR A 414 12.06 11.08 -11.43
N THR A 415 12.38 9.82 -11.63
CA THR A 415 13.32 9.07 -10.80
C THR A 415 14.74 9.27 -11.32
N PHE A 416 15.58 9.92 -10.55
CA PHE A 416 16.98 10.19 -10.84
C PHE A 416 17.86 9.29 -9.95
N GLU A 417 18.49 8.28 -10.53
CA GLU A 417 19.51 7.50 -9.81
C GLU A 417 20.83 8.31 -9.74
N VAL A 418 21.14 8.85 -8.57
CA VAL A 418 22.40 9.57 -8.31
C VAL A 418 23.58 8.61 -8.35
N LYS A 419 23.41 7.46 -7.72
CA LYS A 419 24.28 6.27 -7.76
C LYS A 419 23.45 5.08 -7.27
N GLN A 420 23.92 3.88 -7.51
CA GLN A 420 23.28 2.66 -7.02
C GLN A 420 22.91 2.76 -5.53
N GLY A 421 21.63 2.53 -5.22
CA GLY A 421 21.08 2.65 -3.86
C GLY A 421 20.85 4.08 -3.36
N PHE A 422 21.05 5.11 -4.19
CA PHE A 422 20.69 6.49 -3.86
C PHE A 422 19.91 7.14 -5.01
N VAL A 423 18.65 7.45 -4.74
CA VAL A 423 17.71 8.03 -5.69
C VAL A 423 17.20 9.37 -5.19
N ILE A 424 16.99 10.31 -6.11
CA ILE A 424 16.22 11.54 -5.89
C ILE A 424 15.07 11.53 -6.89
N GLN A 425 13.85 11.85 -6.42
CA GLN A 425 12.65 11.80 -7.24
C GLN A 425 11.84 13.08 -7.03
N PRO A 426 12.06 14.14 -7.85
CA PRO A 426 11.18 15.31 -7.91
C PRO A 426 9.79 14.89 -8.34
N ASP A 427 8.81 15.55 -7.75
CA ASP A 427 7.39 15.22 -7.87
C ASP A 427 6.53 16.47 -7.97
N PHE A 428 5.48 16.39 -8.77
CA PHE A 428 4.43 17.35 -8.94
C PHE A 428 3.08 16.66 -8.92
N GLN A 429 2.14 17.16 -8.10
CA GLN A 429 0.77 16.69 -8.06
C GLN A 429 -0.20 17.86 -8.19
N TYR A 430 -1.31 17.65 -8.91
CA TYR A 430 -2.47 18.52 -8.89
C TYR A 430 -3.68 17.68 -8.45
N ILE A 431 -4.33 18.11 -7.37
CA ILE A 431 -5.45 17.41 -6.75
C ILE A 431 -6.70 18.26 -6.93
N TRP A 432 -7.69 17.71 -7.64
CA TRP A 432 -9.01 18.29 -7.78
C TRP A 432 -9.93 17.81 -6.69
N GLN A 433 -10.68 18.74 -6.09
CA GLN A 433 -11.72 18.47 -5.10
C GLN A 433 -11.23 17.60 -3.92
N PRO A 434 -10.19 17.99 -3.18
CA PRO A 434 -9.71 17.26 -2.04
C PRO A 434 -10.84 16.89 -1.08
N GLY A 435 -10.83 15.65 -0.54
CA GLY A 435 -11.89 15.13 0.32
C GLY A 435 -13.21 14.82 -0.39
N GLY A 436 -13.28 14.95 -1.72
CA GLY A 436 -14.48 14.70 -2.52
C GLY A 436 -15.38 15.93 -2.69
N ASN A 437 -14.83 17.14 -2.79
CA ASN A 437 -15.55 18.40 -2.88
C ASN A 437 -16.10 18.92 -1.53
N VAL A 438 -15.27 18.89 -0.51
CA VAL A 438 -15.62 19.43 0.81
C VAL A 438 -15.69 20.97 0.74
N ALA A 439 -16.75 21.57 1.31
CA ALA A 439 -16.93 23.02 1.31
C ALA A 439 -15.78 23.74 2.02
N GLY A 440 -15.17 24.72 1.36
CA GLY A 440 -14.05 25.50 1.89
C GLY A 440 -12.68 24.85 1.75
N VAL A 441 -12.57 23.81 0.95
CA VAL A 441 -11.30 23.19 0.54
C VAL A 441 -11.10 23.43 -0.94
N ASP A 442 -10.02 24.14 -1.30
CA ASP A 442 -9.68 24.42 -2.69
C ASP A 442 -8.88 23.29 -3.34
N ASP A 443 -8.85 23.25 -4.67
CA ASP A 443 -7.92 22.39 -5.40
C ASP A 443 -6.48 22.65 -4.95
N ALA A 444 -5.64 21.62 -4.91
CA ALA A 444 -4.28 21.74 -4.41
C ALA A 444 -3.23 21.46 -5.49
N ILE A 445 -2.20 22.31 -5.53
CA ILE A 445 -0.94 22.06 -6.23
C ILE A 445 0.09 21.63 -5.20
N VAL A 446 0.75 20.52 -5.43
CA VAL A 446 1.81 20.01 -4.54
C VAL A 446 3.09 19.84 -5.33
N VAL A 447 4.20 20.29 -4.76
CA VAL A 447 5.54 20.07 -5.29
C VAL A 447 6.47 19.57 -4.19
N GLY A 448 7.35 18.66 -4.54
CA GLY A 448 8.31 18.12 -3.58
C GLY A 448 9.30 17.19 -4.22
N ALA A 449 9.97 16.43 -3.38
CA ALA A 449 10.88 15.39 -3.83
C ALA A 449 11.06 14.30 -2.77
N ARG A 450 11.17 13.05 -3.24
CA ARG A 450 11.67 11.92 -2.44
C ARG A 450 13.18 11.81 -2.60
N SER A 451 13.89 11.64 -1.49
CA SER A 451 15.28 11.18 -1.47
C SER A 451 15.32 9.85 -0.74
N ALA A 452 15.80 8.79 -1.39
CA ALA A 452 15.88 7.45 -0.82
C ALA A 452 17.32 6.93 -0.85
N ILE A 453 17.82 6.46 0.29
CA ILE A 453 19.19 5.95 0.45
C ILE A 453 19.12 4.59 1.13
N GLY A 454 19.62 3.54 0.45
CA GLY A 454 19.78 2.19 1.00
C GLY A 454 21.17 1.95 1.61
N PHE A 455 21.26 1.13 2.67
CA PHE A 455 22.51 0.77 3.35
C PHE A 455 22.52 -0.65 3.92
#